data_c0fdb820be7b538cd8ece559d2e4642c
#
_entry.id   c0fdb820be7b538cd8ece559d2e4642c
#
_cell.length_a   1.000
_cell.length_b   1.000
_cell.length_c   1.000
_cell.angle_alpha   90.00
_cell.angle_beta   90.00
_cell.angle_gamma   90.00
#
_symmetry.space_group_name_H-M   'P 1'
#
loop_
_entity.id
_entity.type
_entity.pdbx_description
1 polymer ?
#
loop_
_entity_poly.entity_id
_entity_poly.type
_entity_poly.pdbx_seq_one_letter_code
_entity_poly.pdbx_strand_id
1 'polypeptide(L)'
;MIYLASKSPRRTELLSQIGANHLVIDVSVDEIINPMVNARENAELLSIQKCQEGIKHIMVNQMDELPVLAADTMVVMEEKIFGKPESEEHAIEMLLELSGKVHTVITGVTVGIISRDKAEFH
;
A
#
# COMPACT_ATOMS: atom_id res chain seq x y z
N MET A 1 -2.79 -1.78 19.37
CA MET A 1 -2.60 -2.88 18.40
C MET A 1 -3.38 -2.59 17.14
N ILE A 2 -2.73 -2.73 16.00
CA ILE A 2 -3.33 -2.57 14.67
C ILE A 2 -2.89 -3.72 13.77
N TYR A 3 -3.61 -3.93 12.67
CA TYR A 3 -3.14 -4.80 11.61
C TYR A 3 -2.45 -3.96 10.53
N LEU A 4 -1.36 -4.51 10.00
CA LEU A 4 -0.68 -3.93 8.83
C LEU A 4 -0.95 -4.83 7.62
N ALA A 5 -1.74 -4.34 6.67
CA ALA A 5 -2.05 -5.04 5.43
C ALA A 5 -0.96 -4.73 4.39
N SER A 6 0.20 -5.35 4.54
CA SER A 6 1.34 -5.08 3.68
C SER A 6 2.31 -6.27 3.64
N LYS A 7 2.93 -6.45 2.48
CA LYS A 7 4.04 -7.39 2.30
C LYS A 7 5.41 -6.71 2.43
N SER A 8 5.43 -5.40 2.69
CA SER A 8 6.67 -4.63 2.75
C SER A 8 7.36 -4.78 4.10
N PRO A 9 8.57 -5.39 4.16
CA PRO A 9 9.36 -5.46 5.39
C PRO A 9 9.70 -4.08 5.95
N ARG A 10 9.89 -3.09 5.07
CA ARG A 10 10.23 -1.72 5.46
C ARG A 10 9.11 -1.07 6.27
N ARG A 11 7.84 -1.28 5.90
CA ARG A 11 6.72 -0.72 6.66
C ARG A 11 6.62 -1.33 8.05
N THR A 12 6.87 -2.64 8.16
CA THR A 12 6.97 -3.33 9.46
C THR A 12 8.08 -2.72 10.32
N GLU A 13 9.25 -2.49 9.74
CA GLU A 13 10.37 -1.87 10.45
C GLU A 13 10.03 -0.46 10.94
N LEU A 14 9.38 0.35 10.09
CA LEU A 14 8.99 1.72 10.45
C LEU A 14 8.01 1.74 11.63
N LEU A 15 7.01 0.87 11.63
CA LEU A 15 6.07 0.77 12.76
C LEU A 15 6.75 0.31 14.02
N SER A 16 7.69 -0.62 13.94
CA SER A 16 8.48 -1.07 15.09
C SER A 16 9.36 0.03 15.66
N GLN A 17 9.96 0.86 14.79
CA GLN A 17 10.81 1.99 15.21
C GLN A 17 10.04 3.04 16.01
N ILE A 18 8.78 3.30 15.68
CA ILE A 18 7.95 4.26 16.40
C ILE A 18 7.21 3.64 17.60
N GLY A 19 7.47 2.37 17.88
CA GLY A 19 6.85 1.67 19.00
C GLY A 19 5.40 1.28 18.79
N ALA A 20 4.92 1.25 17.55
CA ALA A 20 3.54 0.85 17.25
C ALA A 20 3.41 -0.68 17.21
N ASN A 21 2.68 -1.23 18.15
CA ASN A 21 2.36 -2.65 18.17
C ASN A 21 1.44 -3.00 17.00
N HIS A 22 1.83 -3.97 16.20
CA HIS A 22 1.08 -4.37 15.02
C HIS A 22 1.23 -5.85 14.70
N LEU A 23 0.26 -6.37 13.95
CA LEU A 23 0.30 -7.70 13.37
C LEU A 23 0.21 -7.56 11.86
N VAL A 24 1.13 -8.19 11.15
CA VAL A 24 1.13 -8.18 9.68
C VAL A 24 0.10 -9.19 9.18
N ILE A 25 -0.76 -8.75 8.26
CA ILE A 25 -1.65 -9.66 7.53
C ILE A 25 -1.25 -9.64 6.06
N ASP A 26 -1.20 -10.83 5.47
CA ASP A 26 -0.83 -10.99 4.07
C ASP A 26 -2.06 -10.80 3.20
N VAL A 27 -2.08 -9.72 2.44
CA VAL A 27 -3.16 -9.42 1.50
C VAL A 27 -2.58 -9.27 0.10
N SER A 28 -3.36 -9.67 -0.89
CA SER A 28 -2.97 -9.59 -2.29
C SER A 28 -4.06 -8.85 -3.06
N VAL A 29 -3.68 -7.80 -3.77
CA VAL A 29 -4.55 -7.06 -4.68
C VAL A 29 -3.87 -6.94 -6.04
N ASP A 30 -4.66 -6.86 -7.09
CA ASP A 30 -4.14 -6.55 -8.41
C ASP A 30 -3.78 -5.06 -8.45
N GLU A 31 -2.49 -4.76 -8.56
CA GLU A 31 -2.01 -3.38 -8.60
C GLU A 31 -2.14 -2.82 -10.01
N ILE A 32 -3.38 -2.49 -10.39
CA ILE A 32 -3.69 -1.92 -11.69
C ILE A 32 -3.68 -0.41 -11.59
N ILE A 33 -2.81 0.22 -12.40
CA ILE A 33 -2.74 1.67 -12.50
C ILE A 33 -3.84 2.16 -13.45
N ASN A 34 -4.71 3.06 -12.95
CA ASN A 34 -5.74 3.66 -13.76
C ASN A 34 -5.15 4.86 -14.52
N PRO A 35 -5.08 4.81 -15.88
CA PRO A 35 -4.50 5.91 -16.65
C PRO A 35 -5.38 7.16 -16.69
N MET A 36 -6.62 7.07 -16.25
CA MET A 36 -7.58 8.19 -16.26
C MET A 36 -7.42 9.12 -15.06
N VAL A 37 -6.66 8.71 -14.06
CA VAL A 37 -6.41 9.52 -12.85
C VAL A 37 -4.91 9.68 -12.63
N ASN A 38 -4.53 10.69 -11.83
CA ASN A 38 -3.13 10.98 -11.57
C ASN A 38 -2.49 9.96 -10.61
N ALA A 39 -1.17 10.09 -10.40
CA ALA A 39 -0.43 9.17 -9.54
C ALA A 39 -0.89 9.22 -8.08
N ARG A 40 -1.22 10.40 -7.56
CA ARG A 40 -1.73 10.57 -6.20
C ARG A 40 -3.03 9.79 -5.99
N GLU A 41 -3.98 9.94 -6.92
CA GLU A 41 -5.25 9.22 -6.86
C GLU A 41 -5.05 7.71 -6.99
N ASN A 42 -4.11 7.27 -7.84
CA ASN A 42 -3.77 5.86 -7.96
C ASN A 42 -3.23 5.30 -6.63
N ALA A 43 -2.33 6.03 -5.97
CA ALA A 43 -1.79 5.61 -4.67
C ALA A 43 -2.89 5.52 -3.61
N GLU A 44 -3.78 6.50 -3.56
CA GLU A 44 -4.93 6.51 -2.64
C GLU A 44 -5.86 5.32 -2.90
N LEU A 45 -6.26 5.09 -4.16
CA LEU A 45 -7.15 3.99 -4.54
C LEU A 45 -6.56 2.63 -4.21
N LEU A 46 -5.27 2.42 -4.49
CA LEU A 46 -4.61 1.15 -4.18
C LEU A 46 -4.47 0.93 -2.68
N SER A 47 -4.20 1.98 -1.90
CA SER A 47 -4.16 1.86 -0.44
C SER A 47 -5.53 1.48 0.13
N ILE A 48 -6.61 2.04 -0.42
CA ILE A 48 -7.98 1.71 -0.04
C ILE A 48 -8.29 0.23 -0.38
N GLN A 49 -7.93 -0.23 -1.57
CA GLN A 49 -8.14 -1.62 -1.97
C GLN A 49 -7.41 -2.60 -1.06
N LYS A 50 -6.16 -2.31 -0.71
CA LYS A 50 -5.37 -3.13 0.22
C LYS A 50 -6.01 -3.15 1.60
N CYS A 51 -6.51 -2.02 2.06
CA CYS A 51 -7.21 -1.92 3.34
C CYS A 51 -8.52 -2.72 3.33
N GLN A 52 -9.29 -2.64 2.26
CA GLN A 52 -10.53 -3.41 2.09
C GLN A 52 -10.26 -4.92 2.11
N GLU A 53 -9.22 -5.37 1.42
CA GLU A 53 -8.83 -6.78 1.44
C GLU A 53 -8.36 -7.23 2.83
N GLY A 54 -7.66 -6.35 3.56
CA GLY A 54 -7.27 -6.61 4.95
C GLY A 54 -8.47 -6.79 5.86
N ILE A 55 -9.47 -5.93 5.77
CA ILE A 55 -10.70 -6.02 6.55
C ILE A 55 -11.47 -7.29 6.19
N LYS A 56 -11.58 -7.61 4.92
CA LYS A 56 -12.21 -8.85 4.47
C LYS A 56 -11.52 -10.08 5.07
N HIS A 57 -10.19 -10.09 5.09
CA HIS A 57 -9.40 -11.16 5.68
C HIS A 57 -9.72 -11.35 7.17
N ILE A 58 -9.81 -10.25 7.91
CA ILE A 58 -10.13 -10.26 9.34
C ILE A 58 -11.54 -10.81 9.58
N MET A 59 -12.51 -10.35 8.81
CA MET A 59 -13.91 -10.77 8.97
C MET A 59 -14.11 -12.23 8.60
N VAL A 60 -13.51 -12.69 7.49
CA VAL A 60 -13.62 -14.08 7.03
C VAL A 60 -12.98 -15.05 8.02
N ASN A 61 -11.84 -14.67 8.62
CA ASN A 61 -11.10 -15.51 9.57
C ASN A 61 -11.53 -15.27 11.03
N GLN A 62 -12.55 -14.47 11.27
CA GLN A 62 -13.08 -14.16 12.61
C GLN A 62 -11.98 -13.71 13.59
N MET A 63 -11.10 -12.84 13.09
CA MET A 63 -10.04 -12.24 13.88
C MET A 63 -10.57 -11.05 14.69
N ASP A 64 -9.79 -10.59 15.67
CA ASP A 64 -10.17 -9.43 16.47
C ASP A 64 -10.37 -8.18 15.60
N GLU A 65 -11.38 -7.38 15.90
CA GLU A 65 -11.73 -6.16 15.17
C GLU A 65 -10.82 -5.00 15.57
N LEU A 66 -9.61 -4.99 15.04
CA LEU A 66 -8.62 -3.93 15.25
C LEU A 66 -8.54 -3.06 13.99
N PRO A 67 -8.06 -1.80 14.09
CA PRO A 67 -7.83 -0.98 12.90
C PRO A 67 -6.85 -1.64 11.95
N VAL A 68 -7.09 -1.45 10.65
CA VAL A 68 -6.23 -1.95 9.57
C VAL A 68 -5.56 -0.78 8.87
N LEU A 69 -4.23 -0.79 8.84
CA LEU A 69 -3.43 0.20 8.13
C LEU A 69 -2.96 -0.40 6.82
N ALA A 70 -3.15 0.32 5.73
CA ALA A 70 -2.62 -0.04 4.42
C ALA A 70 -1.98 1.17 3.76
N ALA A 71 -1.03 0.93 2.89
CA ALA A 71 -0.36 1.99 2.15
C ALA A 71 0.06 1.48 0.78
N ASP A 72 0.19 2.41 -0.16
CA ASP A 72 0.74 2.14 -1.47
C ASP A 72 1.64 3.29 -1.89
N THR A 73 2.75 2.98 -2.56
CA THR A 73 3.75 3.97 -2.97
C THR A 73 3.93 3.94 -4.48
N MET A 74 3.91 5.13 -5.08
CA MET A 74 4.13 5.36 -6.52
C MET A 74 5.39 6.18 -6.73
N VAL A 75 6.18 5.81 -7.74
CA VAL A 75 7.32 6.59 -8.20
C VAL A 75 6.93 7.24 -9.52
N VAL A 76 7.08 8.57 -9.61
CA VAL A 76 6.63 9.35 -10.76
C VAL A 76 7.78 10.20 -11.30
N MET A 77 7.97 10.18 -12.61
CA MET A 77 8.92 11.02 -13.31
C MET A 77 8.28 11.48 -14.63
N GLU A 78 8.20 12.79 -14.84
CA GLU A 78 7.62 13.38 -16.07
C GLU A 78 6.22 12.83 -16.38
N GLU A 79 5.34 12.75 -15.35
CA GLU A 79 3.98 12.20 -15.43
C GLU A 79 3.91 10.69 -15.69
N LYS A 80 5.07 10.02 -15.83
CA LYS A 80 5.12 8.56 -15.97
C LYS A 80 5.17 7.90 -14.59
N ILE A 81 4.26 6.96 -14.36
CA ILE A 81 4.22 6.19 -13.12
C ILE A 81 5.06 4.92 -13.28
N PHE A 82 5.99 4.70 -12.36
CA PHE A 82 6.80 3.49 -12.31
C PHE A 82 6.17 2.52 -11.29
N GLY A 83 5.64 1.42 -11.79
CA GLY A 83 5.11 0.34 -10.95
C GLY A 83 6.22 -0.58 -10.46
N LYS A 84 5.84 -1.71 -9.88
CA LYS A 84 6.79 -2.73 -9.46
C LYS A 84 7.46 -3.34 -10.69
N PRO A 85 8.79 -3.59 -10.65
CA PRO A 85 9.46 -4.27 -11.75
C PRO A 85 8.94 -5.71 -11.89
N GLU A 86 8.73 -6.13 -13.13
CA GLU A 86 8.24 -7.48 -13.46
C GLU A 86 9.34 -8.53 -13.49
N SER A 87 10.59 -8.07 -13.60
CA SER A 87 11.77 -8.92 -13.69
C SER A 87 13.00 -8.16 -13.21
N GLU A 88 14.12 -8.87 -13.04
CA GLU A 88 15.40 -8.25 -12.70
C GLU A 88 15.88 -7.29 -13.79
N GLU A 89 15.71 -7.67 -15.07
CA GLU A 89 16.05 -6.82 -16.21
C GLU A 89 15.20 -5.55 -16.22
N HIS A 90 13.90 -5.66 -15.94
CA HIS A 90 12.98 -4.52 -15.85
C HIS A 90 13.39 -3.59 -14.71
N ALA A 91 13.80 -4.14 -13.55
CA ALA A 91 14.30 -3.34 -12.44
C ALA A 91 15.55 -2.53 -12.81
N ILE A 92 16.48 -3.13 -13.55
CA ILE A 92 17.68 -2.44 -14.04
C ILE A 92 17.32 -1.32 -15.00
N GLU A 93 16.41 -1.57 -15.94
CA GLU A 93 15.94 -0.55 -16.88
C GLU A 93 15.29 0.63 -16.14
N MET A 94 14.48 0.37 -15.14
CA MET A 94 13.86 1.42 -14.31
C MET A 94 14.91 2.25 -13.58
N LEU A 95 15.92 1.61 -12.98
CA LEU A 95 17.00 2.30 -12.29
C LEU A 95 17.81 3.18 -13.23
N LEU A 96 18.11 2.70 -14.43
CA LEU A 96 18.83 3.48 -15.44
C LEU A 96 18.02 4.68 -15.91
N GLU A 97 16.70 4.50 -16.08
CA GLU A 97 15.81 5.57 -16.51
C GLU A 97 15.68 6.66 -15.42
N LEU A 98 15.65 6.28 -14.13
CA LEU A 98 15.53 7.20 -13.00
C LEU A 98 16.87 7.82 -12.61
N SER A 99 17.98 7.23 -12.99
CA SER A 99 19.32 7.68 -12.59
C SER A 99 19.63 9.10 -13.07
N GLY A 100 20.08 9.94 -12.15
CA GLY A 100 20.46 11.33 -12.44
C GLY A 100 19.30 12.26 -12.78
N LYS A 101 18.05 11.80 -12.60
CA LYS A 101 16.84 12.59 -12.90
C LYS A 101 16.03 12.83 -11.64
N VAL A 102 15.30 13.93 -11.64
CA VAL A 102 14.37 14.26 -10.56
C VAL A 102 13.10 13.42 -10.70
N HIS A 103 12.73 12.73 -9.64
CA HIS A 103 11.48 11.96 -9.58
C HIS A 103 10.77 12.21 -8.26
N THR A 104 9.46 11.94 -8.24
CA THR A 104 8.61 12.12 -7.07
C THR A 104 8.14 10.76 -6.55
N VAL A 105 8.16 10.60 -5.23
CA VAL A 105 7.60 9.42 -4.57
C VAL A 105 6.34 9.84 -3.84
N ILE A 106 5.23 9.17 -4.11
CA ILE A 106 3.94 9.47 -3.51
C ILE A 106 3.44 8.22 -2.76
N THR A 107 3.10 8.39 -1.49
CA THR A 107 2.55 7.30 -0.69
C THR A 107 1.13 7.64 -0.27
N GLY A 108 0.18 6.77 -0.61
CA GLY A 108 -1.19 6.82 -0.12
C GLY A 108 -1.31 5.94 1.13
N VAL A 109 -2.03 6.41 2.13
CA VAL A 109 -2.24 5.68 3.39
C VAL A 109 -3.74 5.63 3.68
N THR A 110 -4.21 4.45 4.07
CA THR A 110 -5.62 4.24 4.45
C THR A 110 -5.69 3.49 5.76
N VAL A 111 -6.53 3.99 6.67
CA VAL A 111 -6.85 3.31 7.92
C VAL A 111 -8.30 2.86 7.85
N GLY A 112 -8.53 1.57 7.98
CA GLY A 112 -9.87 0.99 8.03
C GLY A 112 -10.25 0.65 9.46
N ILE A 113 -11.45 1.01 9.85
CA ILE A 113 -12.00 0.74 11.19
C ILE A 113 -13.28 -0.05 11.02
N ILE A 114 -13.38 -1.17 11.73
CA ILE A 114 -14.58 -2.00 11.78
C ILE A 114 -15.39 -1.59 12.99
N SER A 115 -16.64 -1.20 12.79
CA SER A 115 -17.56 -0.86 13.86
C SER A 115 -18.93 -1.40 13.55
N ARG A 116 -19.49 -2.21 14.45
CA ARG A 116 -20.82 -2.81 14.30
C ARG A 116 -21.02 -3.51 12.96
N ASP A 117 -20.04 -4.33 12.56
CA ASP A 117 -20.00 -5.05 11.28
C ASP A 117 -19.96 -4.14 10.03
N LYS A 118 -19.63 -2.86 10.22
CA LYS A 118 -19.42 -1.90 9.13
C LYS A 118 -17.97 -1.45 9.10
N ALA A 119 -17.43 -1.29 7.90
CA ALA A 119 -16.08 -0.77 7.69
C ALA A 119 -16.13 0.71 7.32
N GLU A 120 -15.28 1.52 7.95
CA GLU A 120 -15.07 2.92 7.61
C GLU A 120 -13.60 3.10 7.22
N PHE A 121 -13.34 3.88 6.17
CA PHE A 121 -12.00 4.12 5.64
C PHE A 121 -11.62 5.60 5.74
N HIS A 122 -10.40 5.84 6.20
CA HIS A 122 -9.89 7.19 6.41
C HIS A 122 -8.55 7.44 5.73
#